data_bc8bf37452a0f64bff90781f5295dc24
#
_entry.id   bc8bf37452a0f64bff90781f5295dc24
#
_cell.length_a   1.000
_cell.length_b   1.000
_cell.length_c   1.000
_cell.angle_alpha   90.00
_cell.angle_beta   90.00
_cell.angle_gamma   90.00
#
_symmetry.space_group_name_H-M   'P 1'
#
loop_
_entity.id
_entity.type
_entity.pdbx_description
1 polymer ?
#
loop_
_entity_poly.entity_id
_entity_poly.type
_entity_poly.pdbx_seq_one_letter_code
_entity_poly.pdbx_strand_id
1 'polypeptide(L)'
;TGSYIDTAGLNANIGFARQYEREDYVDTLMPFFEYGRSNYTSHLDDGARADGDQHYTGAGVLYRRDRKDGLHYEALVRAGHLSGDFKGKIDGYDASYDSGAPYIAAIAGLGKVVTRDTNSLDYYGKFFWTHLGSDNVRIDNTLGSSRYDFDSIDSYRTRLGVRWTKDISDIGSCYAGIGWDYEFDSKARASYRSFNTPSPSAEGSSGFLELGWKSRLTKENPWGADVNVTGWAGKQRGVTYTLSVSRAF
;
A
#
# COMPACT_ATOMS: atom_id res chain seq x y z
N THR A 1 -7.94 -21.86 -13.46
CA THR A 1 -7.93 -20.95 -14.61
C THR A 1 -8.80 -19.77 -14.24
N GLY A 2 -8.26 -18.67 -13.99
CA GLY A 2 -8.97 -17.44 -13.69
C GLY A 2 -8.23 -16.29 -14.33
N SER A 3 -8.94 -15.23 -14.68
CA SER A 3 -8.33 -13.97 -15.07
C SER A 3 -7.41 -13.48 -13.94
N TYR A 4 -6.25 -12.96 -14.27
CA TYR A 4 -5.31 -12.42 -13.29
C TYR A 4 -4.60 -11.19 -13.82
N ILE A 5 -4.02 -10.43 -12.91
CA ILE A 5 -3.29 -9.20 -13.22
C ILE A 5 -1.88 -9.32 -12.64
N ASP A 6 -0.89 -9.14 -13.50
CA ASP A 6 0.50 -8.96 -13.09
C ASP A 6 0.79 -7.49 -12.92
N THR A 7 1.39 -7.12 -11.80
CA THR A 7 1.72 -5.73 -11.47
C THR A 7 3.16 -5.61 -11.02
N ALA A 8 3.86 -4.60 -11.54
CA ALA A 8 5.16 -4.18 -11.04
C ALA A 8 5.11 -2.67 -10.77
N GLY A 9 5.63 -2.24 -9.64
CA GLY A 9 5.52 -0.85 -9.25
C GLY A 9 6.66 -0.34 -8.38
N LEU A 10 6.76 0.98 -8.32
CA LEU A 10 7.70 1.73 -7.51
C LEU A 10 6.96 2.81 -6.75
N ASN A 11 7.23 2.90 -5.44
CA ASN A 11 6.70 3.94 -4.57
C ASN A 11 7.84 4.74 -3.96
N ALA A 12 7.63 6.04 -3.80
CA ALA A 12 8.55 6.92 -3.09
C ALA A 12 7.77 7.85 -2.15
N ASN A 13 8.31 8.02 -0.97
CA ASN A 13 7.77 8.94 0.04
C ASN A 13 8.88 9.84 0.55
N ILE A 14 8.55 11.09 0.81
CA ILE A 14 9.41 12.01 1.54
C ILE A 14 8.61 12.68 2.65
N GLY A 15 9.13 12.65 3.86
CA GLY A 15 8.44 13.17 5.03
C GLY A 15 9.36 13.83 6.02
N PHE A 16 8.76 14.65 6.89
CA PHE A 16 9.45 15.34 7.97
C PHE A 16 8.79 14.93 9.28
N ALA A 17 9.49 14.10 10.06
CA ALA A 17 9.02 13.63 11.34
C ALA A 17 9.48 14.55 12.47
N ARG A 18 8.57 14.84 13.37
CA ARG A 18 8.90 15.48 14.65
C ARG A 18 8.45 14.60 15.79
N GLN A 19 9.35 14.35 16.72
CA GLN A 19 9.07 13.56 17.91
C GLN A 19 8.95 14.45 19.14
N TYR A 20 7.98 14.13 19.97
CA TYR A 20 7.73 14.79 21.25
C TYR A 20 7.87 13.73 22.34
N GLU A 21 9.00 13.76 23.06
CA GLU A 21 9.21 12.88 24.19
C GLU A 21 8.49 13.39 25.43
N ARG A 22 7.76 12.49 26.08
CA ARG A 22 7.14 12.68 27.39
C ARG A 22 7.63 11.60 28.34
N GLU A 23 7.25 11.71 29.61
CA GLU A 23 7.67 10.75 30.64
C GLU A 23 7.24 9.31 30.30
N ASP A 24 6.01 9.11 29.81
CA ASP A 24 5.41 7.79 29.60
C ASP A 24 5.28 7.38 28.13
N TYR A 25 5.52 8.29 27.20
CA TYR A 25 5.33 8.02 25.76
C TYR A 25 6.16 8.95 24.87
N VAL A 26 6.28 8.54 23.62
CA VAL A 26 6.85 9.35 22.54
C VAL A 26 5.79 9.51 21.46
N ASP A 27 5.45 10.74 21.10
CA ASP A 27 4.58 11.07 19.98
C ASP A 27 5.42 11.41 18.76
N THR A 28 5.00 10.90 17.62
CA THR A 28 5.60 11.22 16.32
C THR A 28 4.51 11.81 15.41
N LEU A 29 4.82 12.95 14.83
CA LEU A 29 4.00 13.58 13.81
C LEU A 29 4.82 13.72 12.54
N MET A 30 4.32 13.21 11.42
CA MET A 30 5.06 13.20 10.15
C MET A 30 4.15 13.55 8.98
N PRO A 31 4.17 14.78 8.50
CA PRO A 31 3.65 15.10 7.18
C PRO A 31 4.58 14.53 6.10
N PHE A 32 4.00 14.10 4.99
CA PHE A 32 4.76 13.49 3.90
C PHE A 32 4.11 13.75 2.54
N PHE A 33 4.93 13.65 1.51
CA PHE A 33 4.51 13.55 0.12
C PHE A 33 4.78 12.15 -0.40
N GLU A 34 3.94 11.68 -1.29
CA GLU A 34 4.06 10.37 -1.89
C GLU A 34 3.95 10.42 -3.41
N TYR A 35 4.66 9.51 -4.04
CA TYR A 35 4.58 9.23 -5.47
C TYR A 35 4.68 7.73 -5.68
N GLY A 36 3.85 7.20 -6.56
CA GLY A 36 3.94 5.81 -6.99
C GLY A 36 3.68 5.67 -8.47
N ARG A 37 4.32 4.66 -9.06
CA ARG A 37 4.12 4.27 -10.44
C ARG A 37 4.07 2.77 -10.56
N SER A 38 3.14 2.25 -11.34
CA SER A 38 3.05 0.82 -11.61
C SER A 38 2.66 0.55 -13.06
N ASN A 39 3.17 -0.59 -13.55
CA ASN A 39 2.77 -1.18 -14.82
C ASN A 39 1.96 -2.43 -14.50
N TYR A 40 0.90 -2.67 -15.26
CA TYR A 40 0.10 -3.87 -15.10
C TYR A 40 -0.20 -4.53 -16.45
N THR A 41 -0.33 -5.85 -16.42
CA THR A 41 -0.77 -6.66 -17.54
C THR A 41 -1.94 -7.52 -17.06
N SER A 42 -3.09 -7.34 -17.70
CA SER A 42 -4.29 -8.16 -17.46
C SER A 42 -4.29 -9.35 -18.41
N HIS A 43 -4.49 -10.55 -17.83
CA HIS A 43 -4.67 -11.78 -18.57
C HIS A 43 -6.12 -12.25 -18.36
N LEU A 44 -6.88 -12.33 -19.45
CA LEU A 44 -8.27 -12.76 -19.41
C LEU A 44 -8.39 -14.24 -19.76
N ASP A 45 -9.49 -14.87 -19.33
CA ASP A 45 -9.73 -16.30 -19.55
C ASP A 45 -9.83 -16.69 -21.03
N ASP A 46 -10.20 -15.76 -21.91
CA ASP A 46 -10.25 -15.92 -23.34
C ASP A 46 -8.88 -15.79 -24.04
N GLY A 47 -7.82 -15.58 -23.27
CA GLY A 47 -6.46 -15.36 -23.77
C GLY A 47 -6.18 -13.92 -24.19
N ALA A 48 -7.13 -13.00 -24.06
CA ALA A 48 -6.89 -11.59 -24.32
C ALA A 48 -5.94 -10.98 -23.29
N ARG A 49 -5.14 -10.03 -23.74
CA ARG A 49 -4.14 -9.34 -22.92
C ARG A 49 -4.31 -7.83 -23.05
N ALA A 50 -4.19 -7.14 -21.93
CA ALA A 50 -4.21 -5.69 -21.89
C ALA A 50 -3.09 -5.18 -20.98
N ASP A 51 -2.42 -4.12 -21.43
CA ASP A 51 -1.33 -3.48 -20.69
C ASP A 51 -1.76 -2.08 -20.24
N GLY A 52 -1.29 -1.66 -19.08
CA GLY A 52 -1.57 -0.33 -18.56
C GLY A 52 -0.46 0.17 -17.65
N ASP A 53 -0.40 1.49 -17.56
CA ASP A 53 0.44 2.23 -16.64
C ASP A 53 -0.44 3.06 -15.73
N GLN A 54 -0.06 3.17 -14.46
CA GLN A 54 -0.70 4.09 -13.54
C GLN A 54 0.32 4.75 -12.62
N HIS A 55 0.04 5.96 -12.22
CA HIS A 55 0.83 6.69 -11.26
C HIS A 55 -0.07 7.50 -10.33
N TYR A 56 0.41 7.72 -9.14
CA TYR A 56 -0.29 8.57 -8.17
C TYR A 56 0.67 9.54 -7.51
N THR A 57 0.14 10.68 -7.13
CA THR A 57 0.81 11.69 -6.32
C THR A 57 -0.14 12.12 -5.23
N GLY A 58 0.40 12.35 -4.05
CA GLY A 58 -0.40 12.75 -2.93
C GLY A 58 0.41 13.27 -1.76
N ALA A 59 -0.29 13.56 -0.70
CA ALA A 59 0.27 14.01 0.56
C ALA A 59 -0.53 13.42 1.72
N GLY A 60 0.09 13.33 2.86
CA GLY A 60 -0.56 12.81 4.05
C GLY A 60 0.12 13.23 5.33
N VAL A 61 -0.42 12.74 6.41
CA VAL A 61 0.12 12.93 7.75
C VAL A 61 -0.02 11.65 8.54
N LEU A 62 1.05 11.28 9.22
CA LEU A 62 1.12 10.17 10.17
C LEU A 62 1.20 10.72 11.58
N TYR A 63 0.38 10.19 12.46
CA TYR A 63 0.50 10.35 13.91
C TYR A 63 0.72 8.98 14.53
N ARG A 64 1.71 8.88 15.43
CA ARG A 64 1.99 7.65 16.17
C ARG A 64 2.35 7.97 17.62
N ARG A 65 1.82 7.17 18.53
CA ARG A 65 2.22 7.16 19.93
C ARG A 65 2.83 5.83 20.28
N ASP A 66 4.05 5.89 20.82
CA ASP A 66 4.75 4.75 21.40
C ASP A 66 4.85 4.96 22.91
N ARG A 67 4.15 4.13 23.66
CA ARG A 67 4.21 4.17 25.12
C ARG A 67 5.41 3.37 25.62
N LYS A 68 5.96 3.77 26.73
CA LYS A 68 7.11 3.08 27.35
C LYS A 68 6.77 1.70 27.91
N ASP A 69 5.47 1.43 28.15
CA ASP A 69 4.99 0.09 28.51
C ASP A 69 4.88 -0.87 27.30
N GLY A 70 5.19 -0.39 26.08
CA GLY A 70 5.18 -1.17 24.85
C GLY A 70 3.91 -1.04 24.01
N LEU A 71 2.85 -0.45 24.57
CA LEU A 71 1.64 -0.18 23.78
C LEU A 71 1.91 0.91 22.74
N HIS A 72 1.49 0.70 21.50
CA HIS A 72 1.57 1.71 20.46
C HIS A 72 0.29 1.76 19.64
N TYR A 73 0.00 2.94 19.14
CA TYR A 73 -1.09 3.16 18.20
C TYR A 73 -0.75 4.26 17.22
N GLU A 74 -1.35 4.15 16.04
CA GLU A 74 -1.09 5.07 14.95
C GLU A 74 -2.36 5.38 14.16
N ALA A 75 -2.35 6.55 13.54
CA ALA A 75 -3.33 6.96 12.56
C ALA A 75 -2.62 7.68 11.41
N LEU A 76 -3.01 7.36 10.19
CA LEU A 76 -2.47 7.97 8.99
C LEU A 76 -3.63 8.34 8.08
N VAL A 77 -3.58 9.53 7.50
CA VAL A 77 -4.51 9.97 6.44
C VAL A 77 -3.69 10.48 5.28
N ARG A 78 -4.05 10.08 4.08
CA ARG A 78 -3.42 10.56 2.85
C ARG A 78 -4.47 10.78 1.77
N ALA A 79 -4.18 11.71 0.87
CA ALA A 79 -5.04 12.04 -0.25
C ALA A 79 -4.21 12.46 -1.46
N GLY A 80 -4.73 12.24 -2.64
CA GLY A 80 -4.04 12.59 -3.86
C GLY A 80 -4.84 12.26 -5.10
N HIS A 81 -4.13 12.07 -6.20
CA HIS A 81 -4.70 11.79 -7.49
C HIS A 81 -3.99 10.62 -8.15
N LEU A 82 -4.78 9.68 -8.65
CA LEU A 82 -4.34 8.53 -9.44
C LEU A 82 -4.65 8.79 -10.90
N SER A 83 -3.66 8.60 -11.77
CA SER A 83 -3.81 8.67 -13.22
C SER A 83 -3.39 7.34 -13.84
N GLY A 84 -4.05 6.95 -14.93
CA GLY A 84 -3.73 5.70 -15.60
C GLY A 84 -3.94 5.75 -17.11
N ASP A 85 -3.12 4.98 -17.81
CA ASP A 85 -3.19 4.76 -19.25
C ASP A 85 -3.46 3.27 -19.49
N PHE A 86 -4.38 2.98 -20.41
CA PHE A 86 -4.72 1.63 -20.81
C PHE A 86 -4.51 1.46 -22.30
N LYS A 87 -3.91 0.33 -22.69
CA LYS A 87 -3.81 -0.12 -24.08
C LYS A 87 -4.15 -1.61 -24.16
N GLY A 88 -5.05 -1.97 -25.04
CA GLY A 88 -5.45 -3.35 -25.21
C GLY A 88 -6.48 -3.52 -26.31
N LYS A 89 -7.18 -4.64 -26.28
CA LYS A 89 -8.26 -4.94 -27.20
C LYS A 89 -9.58 -5.06 -26.44
N ILE A 90 -10.62 -4.43 -26.99
CA ILE A 90 -11.99 -4.58 -26.54
C ILE A 90 -12.79 -5.11 -27.72
N ASP A 91 -13.45 -6.27 -27.54
CA ASP A 91 -14.18 -6.97 -28.58
C ASP A 91 -13.36 -7.19 -29.87
N GLY A 92 -12.06 -7.48 -29.73
CA GLY A 92 -11.15 -7.72 -30.84
C GLY A 92 -10.59 -6.47 -31.53
N TYR A 93 -10.98 -5.27 -31.09
CA TYR A 93 -10.51 -3.99 -31.64
C TYR A 93 -9.51 -3.33 -30.71
N ASP A 94 -8.47 -2.72 -31.29
CA ASP A 94 -7.50 -1.95 -30.52
C ASP A 94 -8.20 -0.77 -29.81
N ALA A 95 -7.95 -0.64 -28.52
CA ALA A 95 -8.53 0.40 -27.69
C ALA A 95 -7.46 1.00 -26.75
N SER A 96 -7.60 2.29 -26.49
CA SER A 96 -6.78 3.01 -25.52
C SER A 96 -7.62 4.01 -24.75
N TYR A 97 -7.28 4.23 -23.48
CA TYR A 97 -7.89 5.28 -22.68
C TYR A 97 -6.96 5.79 -21.60
N ASP A 98 -7.20 7.03 -21.21
CA ASP A 98 -6.57 7.67 -20.06
C ASP A 98 -7.62 7.81 -18.96
N SER A 99 -7.24 7.55 -17.73
CA SER A 99 -8.11 7.69 -16.56
C SER A 99 -7.48 8.57 -15.50
N GLY A 100 -8.29 9.20 -14.67
CA GLY A 100 -7.82 9.96 -13.54
C GLY A 100 -8.88 10.06 -12.45
N ALA A 101 -8.50 9.79 -11.20
CA ALA A 101 -9.41 9.81 -10.08
C ALA A 101 -8.73 10.32 -8.81
N PRO A 102 -9.43 11.09 -7.97
CA PRO A 102 -8.94 11.44 -6.65
C PRO A 102 -9.02 10.22 -5.73
N TYR A 103 -8.10 10.13 -4.78
CA TYR A 103 -8.16 9.13 -3.71
C TYR A 103 -7.99 9.77 -2.33
N ILE A 104 -8.57 9.12 -1.35
CA ILE A 104 -8.32 9.34 0.07
C ILE A 104 -8.15 7.99 0.76
N ALA A 105 -7.22 7.91 1.67
CA ALA A 105 -6.95 6.68 2.41
C ALA A 105 -6.65 6.98 3.87
N ALA A 106 -6.98 6.05 4.73
CA ALA A 106 -6.70 6.11 6.15
C ALA A 106 -6.21 4.75 6.66
N ILE A 107 -5.32 4.81 7.64
CA ILE A 107 -4.83 3.64 8.37
C ILE A 107 -4.99 3.92 9.85
N ALA A 108 -5.49 2.93 10.59
CA ALA A 108 -5.47 2.90 12.05
C ALA A 108 -4.75 1.65 12.52
N GLY A 109 -3.87 1.77 13.47
CA GLY A 109 -3.09 0.65 14.00
C GLY A 109 -3.00 0.66 15.50
N LEU A 110 -2.89 -0.52 16.06
CA LEU A 110 -2.74 -0.78 17.49
C LEU A 110 -1.80 -1.98 17.67
N GLY A 111 -0.92 -1.91 18.66
CA GLY A 111 -0.04 -3.02 18.95
C GLY A 111 0.59 -2.96 20.32
N LYS A 112 1.28 -4.03 20.65
CA LYS A 112 2.02 -4.18 21.93
C LYS A 112 3.39 -4.77 21.63
N VAL A 113 4.42 -4.09 22.06
CA VAL A 113 5.80 -4.58 22.05
C VAL A 113 6.16 -5.18 23.41
N VAL A 114 6.63 -6.41 23.38
CA VAL A 114 7.16 -7.11 24.56
C VAL A 114 8.66 -7.32 24.35
N THR A 115 9.46 -6.76 25.22
CA THR A 115 10.93 -6.82 25.12
C THR A 115 11.52 -7.70 26.20
N ARG A 116 12.44 -8.56 25.81
CA ARG A 116 13.24 -9.38 26.73
C ARG A 116 14.69 -9.41 26.24
N ASP A 117 15.60 -8.88 27.02
CA ASP A 117 17.02 -8.73 26.66
C ASP A 117 17.18 -8.00 25.33
N THR A 118 17.77 -8.66 24.33
CA THR A 118 17.98 -8.10 22.97
C THR A 118 16.86 -8.43 22.00
N ASN A 119 15.80 -9.10 22.45
CA ASN A 119 14.68 -9.53 21.62
C ASN A 119 13.41 -8.75 21.94
N SER A 120 12.64 -8.47 20.93
CA SER A 120 11.32 -7.83 21.02
C SER A 120 10.32 -8.56 20.14
N LEU A 121 9.10 -8.69 20.63
CA LEU A 121 7.95 -9.14 19.85
C LEU A 121 6.93 -8.01 19.79
N ASP A 122 6.51 -7.65 18.59
CA ASP A 122 5.46 -6.68 18.34
C ASP A 122 4.23 -7.40 17.79
N TYR A 123 3.19 -7.44 18.59
CA TYR A 123 1.87 -7.96 18.21
C TYR A 123 1.02 -6.79 17.78
N TYR A 124 0.55 -6.76 16.54
CA TYR A 124 -0.17 -5.61 16.03
C TYR A 124 -1.35 -5.98 15.15
N GLY A 125 -2.30 -5.05 15.09
CA GLY A 125 -3.39 -5.05 14.15
C GLY A 125 -3.48 -3.70 13.45
N LYS A 126 -3.81 -3.70 12.17
CA LYS A 126 -4.03 -2.50 11.37
C LYS A 126 -5.30 -2.63 10.57
N PHE A 127 -5.98 -1.50 10.42
CA PHE A 127 -7.12 -1.36 9.53
C PHE A 127 -6.78 -0.33 8.46
N PHE A 128 -7.02 -0.70 7.19
CA PHE A 128 -6.77 0.12 6.02
C PHE A 128 -8.08 0.43 5.33
N TRP A 129 -8.32 1.69 5.05
CA TRP A 129 -9.41 2.13 4.21
C TRP A 129 -8.87 2.97 3.07
N THR A 130 -9.36 2.72 1.86
CA THR A 130 -9.03 3.51 0.68
C THR A 130 -10.32 3.78 -0.08
N HIS A 131 -10.53 5.03 -0.45
CA HIS A 131 -11.59 5.46 -1.33
C HIS A 131 -10.99 6.05 -2.60
N LEU A 132 -11.28 5.43 -3.73
CA LEU A 132 -10.96 5.95 -5.04
C LEU A 132 -12.22 6.56 -5.63
N GLY A 133 -12.17 7.83 -6.02
CA GLY A 133 -13.30 8.55 -6.59
C GLY A 133 -13.73 8.01 -7.93
N SER A 134 -14.94 8.36 -8.36
CA SER A 134 -15.48 8.00 -9.67
C SER A 134 -14.71 8.69 -10.80
N ASP A 135 -14.67 8.05 -11.95
CA ASP A 135 -14.06 8.58 -13.16
C ASP A 135 -14.93 8.30 -14.39
N ASN A 136 -14.91 9.25 -15.33
CA ASN A 136 -15.55 9.13 -16.64
C ASN A 136 -14.46 8.98 -17.69
N VAL A 137 -14.41 7.85 -18.34
CA VAL A 137 -13.35 7.50 -19.29
C VAL A 137 -13.88 7.46 -20.71
N ARG A 138 -13.19 8.13 -21.61
CA ARG A 138 -13.42 8.02 -23.05
C ARG A 138 -12.49 6.97 -23.63
N ILE A 139 -13.07 5.95 -24.23
CA ILE A 139 -12.31 4.89 -24.88
C ILE A 139 -12.38 5.12 -26.38
N ASP A 140 -11.20 5.32 -26.98
CA ASP A 140 -11.06 5.46 -28.41
C ASP A 140 -10.63 4.12 -29.03
N ASN A 141 -11.32 3.70 -30.05
CA ASN A 141 -11.00 2.48 -30.82
C ASN A 141 -11.14 2.74 -32.32
N THR A 142 -10.85 1.74 -33.14
CA THR A 142 -10.92 1.84 -34.58
C THR A 142 -12.35 2.07 -35.14
N LEU A 143 -13.39 1.84 -34.33
CA LEU A 143 -14.81 2.03 -34.70
C LEU A 143 -15.38 3.36 -34.18
N GLY A 144 -14.63 4.13 -33.41
CA GLY A 144 -15.07 5.39 -32.85
C GLY A 144 -14.75 5.53 -31.36
N SER A 145 -15.37 6.50 -30.72
CA SER A 145 -15.20 6.80 -29.31
C SER A 145 -16.42 6.36 -28.50
N SER A 146 -16.19 5.76 -27.36
CA SER A 146 -17.22 5.37 -26.40
C SER A 146 -16.86 5.89 -25.02
N ARG A 147 -17.88 6.29 -24.24
CA ARG A 147 -17.69 6.75 -22.87
C ARG A 147 -18.06 5.63 -21.90
N TYR A 148 -17.17 5.38 -20.95
CA TYR A 148 -17.39 4.48 -19.83
C TYR A 148 -17.37 5.27 -18.53
N ASP A 149 -18.34 4.99 -17.66
CA ASP A 149 -18.41 5.56 -16.33
C ASP A 149 -17.92 4.50 -15.33
N PHE A 150 -16.83 4.83 -14.60
CA PHE A 150 -16.30 3.99 -13.52
C PHE A 150 -16.79 4.55 -12.19
N ASP A 151 -17.49 3.71 -11.44
CA ASP A 151 -17.96 4.06 -10.11
C ASP A 151 -16.78 4.19 -9.13
N SER A 152 -17.01 4.89 -8.03
CA SER A 152 -16.06 4.94 -6.92
C SER A 152 -15.84 3.56 -6.31
N ILE A 153 -14.64 3.34 -5.78
CA ILE A 153 -14.22 2.08 -5.17
C ILE A 153 -13.84 2.35 -3.72
N ASP A 154 -14.41 1.56 -2.81
CA ASP A 154 -13.99 1.50 -1.42
C ASP A 154 -13.28 0.16 -1.15
N SER A 155 -12.14 0.22 -0.49
CA SER A 155 -11.35 -0.92 -0.06
C SER A 155 -11.20 -0.89 1.45
N TYR A 156 -11.52 -2.00 2.09
CA TYR A 156 -11.38 -2.20 3.54
C TYR A 156 -10.53 -3.43 3.77
N ARG A 157 -9.42 -3.27 4.47
CA ARG A 157 -8.49 -4.35 4.76
C ARG A 157 -8.07 -4.35 6.21
N THR A 158 -7.95 -5.53 6.78
CA THR A 158 -7.42 -5.74 8.13
C THR A 158 -6.13 -6.55 8.04
N ARG A 159 -5.14 -6.15 8.81
CA ARG A 159 -3.88 -6.88 8.98
C ARG A 159 -3.68 -7.24 10.44
N LEU A 160 -3.33 -8.50 10.68
CA LEU A 160 -2.85 -8.99 11.97
C LEU A 160 -1.44 -9.55 11.78
N GLY A 161 -0.52 -9.17 12.63
CA GLY A 161 0.87 -9.60 12.48
C GLY A 161 1.63 -9.67 13.78
N VAL A 162 2.77 -10.35 13.69
CA VAL A 162 3.78 -10.43 14.75
C VAL A 162 5.13 -10.18 14.10
N ARG A 163 5.90 -9.27 14.68
CA ARG A 163 7.28 -8.99 14.27
C ARG A 163 8.23 -9.28 15.42
N TRP A 164 9.20 -10.12 15.17
CA TRP A 164 10.32 -10.35 16.06
C TRP A 164 11.51 -9.52 15.61
N THR A 165 12.05 -8.72 16.53
CA THR A 165 13.24 -7.91 16.32
C THR A 165 14.35 -8.34 17.27
N LYS A 166 15.53 -8.56 16.73
CA LYS A 166 16.72 -8.87 17.52
C LYS A 166 17.76 -7.78 17.32
N ASP A 167 18.20 -7.18 18.42
CA ASP A 167 19.33 -6.26 18.43
C ASP A 167 20.63 -7.05 18.25
N ILE A 168 21.38 -6.73 17.19
CA ILE A 168 22.65 -7.40 16.86
C ILE A 168 23.81 -6.60 17.38
N SER A 169 23.67 -5.26 17.38
CA SER A 169 24.65 -4.33 17.89
C SER A 169 23.95 -3.08 18.43
N ASP A 170 24.70 -2.14 18.99
CA ASP A 170 24.16 -0.88 19.47
C ASP A 170 23.51 -0.03 18.37
N ILE A 171 23.87 -0.28 17.11
CA ILE A 171 23.43 0.51 15.96
C ILE A 171 22.55 -0.28 14.97
N GLY A 172 22.41 -1.59 15.14
CA GLY A 172 21.69 -2.42 14.16
C GLY A 172 20.84 -3.50 14.77
N SER A 173 19.72 -3.79 14.10
CA SER A 173 18.75 -4.84 14.44
C SER A 173 18.32 -5.58 13.18
N CYS A 174 18.11 -6.88 13.32
CA CYS A 174 17.40 -7.68 12.31
C CYS A 174 15.99 -7.97 12.80
N TYR A 175 15.06 -8.14 11.87
CA TYR A 175 13.70 -8.52 12.20
C TYR A 175 13.12 -9.51 11.21
N ALA A 176 12.18 -10.29 11.71
CA ALA A 176 11.36 -11.21 10.93
C ALA A 176 9.92 -11.10 11.38
N GLY A 177 9.01 -11.17 10.46
CA GLY A 177 7.59 -11.05 10.75
C GLY A 177 6.74 -12.01 9.95
N ILE A 178 5.56 -12.28 10.48
CA ILE A 178 4.54 -13.08 9.87
C ILE A 178 3.20 -12.40 10.11
N GLY A 179 2.32 -12.47 9.13
CA GLY A 179 1.01 -11.89 9.30
C GLY A 179 -0.01 -12.38 8.30
N TRP A 180 -1.21 -11.88 8.49
CA TRP A 180 -2.37 -12.20 7.70
C TRP A 180 -3.14 -10.93 7.38
N ASP A 181 -3.48 -10.77 6.10
CA ASP A 181 -4.32 -9.70 5.58
C ASP A 181 -5.65 -10.26 5.11
N TYR A 182 -6.73 -9.55 5.38
CA TYR A 182 -8.03 -9.82 4.82
C TYR A 182 -8.61 -8.56 4.18
N GLU A 183 -8.94 -8.66 2.89
CA GLU A 183 -9.67 -7.65 2.16
C GLU A 183 -11.16 -7.95 2.22
N PHE A 184 -11.95 -7.04 2.83
CA PHE A 184 -13.39 -7.23 3.04
C PHE A 184 -14.21 -6.85 1.81
N ASP A 185 -13.87 -5.74 1.17
CA ASP A 185 -14.57 -5.26 -0.01
C ASP A 185 -13.61 -4.43 -0.87
N SER A 186 -13.54 -4.78 -2.13
CA SER A 186 -12.78 -4.04 -3.13
C SER A 186 -13.34 -4.40 -4.49
N LYS A 187 -14.44 -3.74 -4.89
CA LYS A 187 -15.12 -3.99 -6.14
C LYS A 187 -14.99 -2.80 -7.07
N ALA A 188 -14.43 -3.05 -8.23
CA ALA A 188 -14.44 -2.11 -9.33
C ALA A 188 -15.71 -2.32 -10.18
N ARG A 189 -16.46 -1.26 -10.41
CA ARG A 189 -17.66 -1.29 -11.24
C ARG A 189 -17.51 -0.31 -12.39
N ALA A 190 -17.94 -0.73 -13.57
CA ALA A 190 -18.02 0.12 -14.73
C ALA A 190 -19.38 -0.06 -15.42
N SER A 191 -19.87 1.01 -16.05
CA SER A 191 -21.09 0.97 -16.84
C SER A 191 -20.86 1.53 -18.24
N TYR A 192 -21.52 0.94 -19.22
CA TYR A 192 -21.51 1.36 -20.61
C TYR A 192 -22.93 1.33 -21.15
N ARG A 193 -23.45 2.47 -21.61
CA ARG A 193 -24.81 2.61 -22.15
C ARG A 193 -25.87 1.91 -21.29
N SER A 194 -25.84 2.09 -19.99
CA SER A 194 -26.73 1.47 -19.01
C SER A 194 -26.54 -0.04 -18.78
N PHE A 195 -25.52 -0.66 -19.34
CA PHE A 195 -25.13 -2.02 -19.01
C PHE A 195 -24.00 -2.03 -18.00
N ASN A 196 -24.17 -2.81 -16.95
CA ASN A 196 -23.13 -2.99 -15.93
C ASN A 196 -22.14 -4.07 -16.38
N THR A 197 -20.85 -3.78 -16.25
CA THR A 197 -19.80 -4.77 -16.45
C THR A 197 -19.64 -5.66 -15.22
N PRO A 198 -19.11 -6.88 -15.35
CA PRO A 198 -18.75 -7.70 -14.18
C PRO A 198 -17.83 -6.94 -13.24
N SER A 199 -18.02 -7.12 -11.93
CA SER A 199 -17.24 -6.46 -10.89
C SER A 199 -16.19 -7.43 -10.36
N PRO A 200 -14.90 -7.31 -10.74
CA PRO A 200 -13.85 -8.10 -10.11
C PRO A 200 -13.73 -7.71 -8.64
N SER A 201 -13.49 -8.70 -7.78
CA SER A 201 -13.31 -8.49 -6.34
C SER A 201 -11.92 -8.94 -5.92
N ALA A 202 -11.24 -8.12 -5.13
CA ALA A 202 -10.00 -8.47 -4.44
C ALA A 202 -10.25 -9.06 -3.05
N GLU A 203 -11.49 -9.30 -2.67
CA GLU A 203 -11.88 -9.88 -1.39
C GLU A 203 -11.19 -11.22 -1.16
N GLY A 204 -10.67 -11.41 0.03
CA GLY A 204 -10.04 -12.65 0.45
C GLY A 204 -8.83 -12.49 1.35
N SER A 205 -8.24 -13.62 1.70
CA SER A 205 -7.12 -13.74 2.63
C SER A 205 -5.78 -13.82 1.92
N SER A 206 -4.77 -13.22 2.53
CA SER A 206 -3.38 -13.34 2.13
C SER A 206 -2.50 -13.46 3.37
N GLY A 207 -1.47 -14.28 3.29
CA GLY A 207 -0.43 -14.35 4.31
C GLY A 207 0.83 -13.67 3.85
N PHE A 208 1.66 -13.20 4.77
CA PHE A 208 2.95 -12.64 4.46
C PHE A 208 4.05 -13.07 5.43
N LEU A 209 5.27 -13.11 4.90
CA LEU A 209 6.50 -13.23 5.64
C LEU A 209 7.37 -12.02 5.32
N GLU A 210 7.98 -11.43 6.33
CA GLU A 210 8.92 -10.34 6.14
C GLU A 210 10.26 -10.62 6.82
N LEU A 211 11.32 -10.11 6.20
CA LEU A 211 12.66 -10.07 6.76
C LEU A 211 13.21 -8.66 6.57
N GLY A 212 13.95 -8.18 7.54
CA GLY A 212 14.51 -6.86 7.44
C GLY A 212 15.71 -6.63 8.35
N TRP A 213 16.35 -5.52 8.09
CA TRP A 213 17.44 -5.00 8.88
C TRP A 213 17.27 -3.49 9.01
N LYS A 214 17.52 -2.97 10.18
CA LYS A 214 17.48 -1.52 10.43
C LYS A 214 18.66 -1.07 11.27
N SER A 215 19.20 0.10 10.92
CA SER A 215 20.16 0.83 11.73
C SER A 215 19.44 1.87 12.57
N ARG A 216 20.02 2.19 13.74
CA ARG A 216 19.53 3.23 14.63
C ARG A 216 20.29 4.52 14.43
N LEU A 217 19.58 5.63 14.62
CA LEU A 217 20.17 6.94 14.76
C LEU A 217 20.91 7.02 16.10
N THR A 218 22.12 7.53 16.08
CA THR A 218 22.90 7.81 17.29
C THR A 218 23.31 9.28 17.30
N LYS A 219 23.84 9.75 18.43
CA LYS A 219 24.38 11.10 18.48
C LYS A 219 25.58 11.32 17.54
N GLU A 220 26.30 10.24 17.25
CA GLU A 220 27.50 10.25 16.40
C GLU A 220 27.15 10.04 14.92
N ASN A 221 26.03 9.35 14.65
CA ASN A 221 25.56 9.09 13.29
C ASN A 221 24.09 9.50 13.14
N PRO A 222 23.82 10.63 12.47
CA PRO A 222 22.46 11.12 12.27
C PRO A 222 21.67 10.34 11.22
N TRP A 223 22.27 9.36 10.55
CA TRP A 223 21.64 8.59 9.50
C TRP A 223 21.12 7.25 10.01
N GLY A 224 19.93 6.90 9.59
CA GLY A 224 19.31 5.60 9.81
C GLY A 224 18.82 5.00 8.50
N ALA A 225 18.73 3.68 8.45
CA ALA A 225 18.22 2.94 7.32
C ALA A 225 17.36 1.76 7.79
N ASP A 226 16.39 1.37 6.96
CA ASP A 226 15.59 0.16 7.13
C ASP A 226 15.43 -0.49 5.77
N VAL A 227 15.82 -1.76 5.67
CA VAL A 227 15.69 -2.59 4.46
C VAL A 227 14.74 -3.73 4.78
N ASN A 228 13.68 -3.87 4.00
CA ASN A 228 12.65 -4.88 4.19
C ASN A 228 12.36 -5.63 2.90
N VAL A 229 12.20 -6.93 3.02
CA VAL A 229 11.67 -7.81 1.97
C VAL A 229 10.46 -8.52 2.52
N THR A 230 9.33 -8.43 1.83
CA THR A 230 8.08 -9.07 2.21
C THR A 230 7.57 -9.95 1.08
N GLY A 231 7.32 -11.22 1.37
CA GLY A 231 6.70 -12.16 0.45
C GLY A 231 5.24 -12.41 0.82
N TRP A 232 4.38 -12.44 -0.17
CA TRP A 232 2.94 -12.60 -0.05
C TRP A 232 2.46 -13.88 -0.73
N ALA A 233 1.50 -14.55 -0.11
CA ALA A 233 0.80 -15.70 -0.67
C ALA A 233 -0.67 -15.65 -0.33
N GLY A 234 -1.52 -16.17 -1.22
CA GLY A 234 -2.97 -16.15 -1.07
C GLY A 234 -3.64 -15.36 -2.18
N LYS A 235 -4.63 -14.55 -1.84
CA LYS A 235 -5.32 -13.67 -2.79
C LYS A 235 -4.36 -12.65 -3.40
N GLN A 236 -3.51 -12.06 -2.57
CA GLN A 236 -2.36 -11.26 -3.00
C GLN A 236 -1.12 -12.15 -3.04
N ARG A 237 -0.33 -12.07 -4.11
CA ARG A 237 0.91 -12.81 -4.29
C ARG A 237 1.99 -11.88 -4.79
N GLY A 238 3.22 -12.16 -4.41
CA GLY A 238 4.36 -11.41 -4.90
C GLY A 238 5.37 -11.08 -3.82
N VAL A 239 6.30 -10.21 -4.18
CA VAL A 239 7.39 -9.75 -3.32
C VAL A 239 7.45 -8.24 -3.34
N THR A 240 7.63 -7.64 -2.18
CA THR A 240 7.83 -6.21 -1.99
C THR A 240 9.19 -5.96 -1.36
N TYR A 241 9.94 -5.01 -1.90
CA TYR A 241 11.21 -4.53 -1.36
C TYR A 241 11.02 -3.08 -0.90
N THR A 242 11.43 -2.78 0.32
CA THR A 242 11.32 -1.43 0.87
C THR A 242 12.67 -0.97 1.41
N LEU A 243 13.08 0.22 1.03
CA LEU A 243 14.24 0.90 1.59
C LEU A 243 13.78 2.23 2.16
N SER A 244 14.06 2.46 3.44
CA SER A 244 13.82 3.73 4.10
C SER A 244 15.14 4.29 4.60
N VAL A 245 15.37 5.56 4.35
CA VAL A 245 16.55 6.29 4.85
C VAL A 245 16.06 7.51 5.61
N SER A 246 16.60 7.73 6.79
CA SER A 246 16.23 8.84 7.64
C SER A 246 17.48 9.61 8.09
N ARG A 247 17.31 10.89 8.35
CA ARG A 247 18.34 11.74 8.94
C ARG A 247 17.76 12.57 10.07
N ALA A 248 18.44 12.58 11.21
CA ALA A 248 18.12 13.46 12.33
C ALA A 248 18.75 14.84 12.14
N PHE A 249 18.05 15.88 12.55
CA PHE A 249 18.49 17.28 12.54
C PHE A 249 18.50 17.85 13.94
#